data_f02a0804985c2187f3251a3e02508329
#
_entry.id   f02a0804985c2187f3251a3e02508329
#
_cell.length_a   1.000
_cell.length_b   1.000
_cell.length_c   1.000
_cell.angle_alpha   90.00
_cell.angle_beta   90.00
_cell.angle_gamma   90.00
#
_symmetry.space_group_name_H-M   'P 1'
#
loop_
_entity.id
_entity.type
_entity.pdbx_description
1 polymer ?
#
loop_
_entity_poly.entity_id
_entity_poly.type
_entity_poly.pdbx_seq_one_letter_code
_entity_poly.pdbx_strand_id
1 'polypeptide(L)'
;SAVNGQDFDNALKYYNLLKEIKYDGVVTQYFAKPAKSDEEVELSESEYSIYKKTNEYTDFREETTESRYPEIIKNIALIYAQIGDNEKAMGAVKLARMEDPKDLNLILTEANLYIQLEETERFGELMKEAIAQDPNNATLYFNLGVVNAQNGNTEEAREYYEKTIELDPNYESGYLNLVSLILQGESEIVEEMNGLGTSRADNVRYDELKLKREELYRECVPVLEKLVELNKNQEAIKTLMNIYGTLGNNEGFKRMKEMVE
;
A
#
# COMPACT_ATOMS: atom_id res chain seq x y z
N SER A 1 20.26 -7.96 13.96
CA SER A 1 19.77 -8.91 14.97
C SER A 1 18.84 -8.27 16.01
N ALA A 2 19.12 -7.05 16.54
CA ALA A 2 18.24 -6.37 17.50
C ALA A 2 16.88 -6.02 16.86
N VAL A 3 16.86 -5.56 15.60
CA VAL A 3 15.62 -5.28 14.85
C VAL A 3 14.79 -6.55 14.67
N ASN A 4 15.41 -7.67 14.29
CA ASN A 4 14.71 -8.94 14.12
C ASN A 4 14.19 -9.52 15.45
N GLY A 5 14.83 -9.17 16.59
CA GLY A 5 14.38 -9.54 17.94
C GLY A 5 13.42 -8.51 18.56
N GLN A 6 13.01 -7.48 17.82
CA GLN A 6 12.20 -6.35 18.33
C GLN A 6 12.84 -5.59 19.52
N ASP A 7 14.15 -5.64 19.64
CA ASP A 7 14.91 -4.84 20.61
C ASP A 7 15.24 -3.47 20.00
N PHE A 8 14.20 -2.66 19.86
CA PHE A 8 14.28 -1.36 19.17
C PHE A 8 15.17 -0.35 19.90
N ASP A 9 15.25 -0.41 21.23
CA ASP A 9 16.08 0.51 22.02
C ASP A 9 17.57 0.28 21.73
N ASN A 10 18.01 -0.95 21.72
CA ASN A 10 19.38 -1.28 21.36
C ASN A 10 19.66 -1.02 19.86
N ALA A 11 18.70 -1.32 18.98
CA ALA A 11 18.84 -1.02 17.57
C ALA A 11 19.04 0.49 17.33
N LEU A 12 18.17 1.33 17.91
CA LEU A 12 18.29 2.79 17.83
C LEU A 12 19.58 3.33 18.42
N LYS A 13 20.03 2.76 19.56
CA LYS A 13 21.31 3.15 20.16
C LYS A 13 22.48 2.97 19.19
N TYR A 14 22.57 1.81 18.56
CA TYR A 14 23.67 1.53 17.62
C TYR A 14 23.52 2.29 16.31
N TYR A 15 22.32 2.39 15.74
CA TYR A 15 22.09 3.16 14.52
C TYR A 15 22.37 4.66 14.71
N ASN A 16 21.96 5.25 15.83
CA ASN A 16 22.27 6.65 16.14
C ASN A 16 23.76 6.88 16.30
N LEU A 17 24.50 5.93 16.92
CA LEU A 17 25.97 6.02 17.00
C LEU A 17 26.60 5.99 15.60
N LEU A 18 26.17 5.07 14.73
CA LEU A 18 26.66 5.01 13.33
C LEU A 18 26.33 6.31 12.56
N LYS A 19 25.15 6.88 12.79
CA LYS A 19 24.74 8.17 12.21
C LYS A 19 25.66 9.31 12.69
N GLU A 20 25.94 9.39 14.00
CA GLU A 20 26.78 10.45 14.59
C GLU A 20 28.20 10.44 14.02
N ILE A 21 28.81 9.27 13.85
CA ILE A 21 30.15 9.13 13.28
C ILE A 21 30.13 9.18 11.73
N LYS A 22 28.95 9.36 11.11
CA LYS A 22 28.76 9.33 9.66
C LYS A 22 29.37 8.08 9.01
N TYR A 23 29.16 6.92 9.66
CA TYR A 23 29.66 5.64 9.14
C TYR A 23 29.00 5.34 7.78
N ASP A 24 29.82 5.30 6.75
CA ASP A 24 29.38 5.01 5.38
C ASP A 24 29.52 3.52 5.01
N GLY A 25 30.39 2.78 5.70
CA GLY A 25 30.63 1.36 5.42
C GLY A 25 31.19 1.08 4.04
N VAL A 26 31.72 2.11 3.35
CA VAL A 26 32.31 1.95 2.04
C VAL A 26 33.61 1.14 2.15
N VAL A 27 33.71 0.10 1.35
CA VAL A 27 34.90 -0.75 1.23
C VAL A 27 35.39 -0.71 -0.20
N THR A 28 36.69 -0.52 -0.38
CA THR A 28 37.34 -0.65 -1.69
C THR A 28 37.75 -2.11 -1.89
N GLN A 29 37.28 -2.71 -2.97
CA GLN A 29 37.65 -4.03 -3.44
C GLN A 29 38.63 -3.89 -4.60
N TYR A 30 39.62 -4.74 -4.65
CA TYR A 30 40.70 -4.68 -5.60
C TYR A 30 40.70 -5.96 -6.46
N PHE A 31 40.71 -5.79 -7.77
CA PHE A 31 40.63 -6.90 -8.72
C PHE A 31 41.78 -6.79 -9.73
N ALA A 32 42.24 -7.94 -10.20
CA ALA A 32 43.18 -8.03 -11.32
C ALA A 32 43.09 -9.40 -12.00
N LYS A 33 43.64 -9.50 -13.22
CA LYS A 33 43.75 -10.77 -13.94
C LYS A 33 45.18 -11.28 -13.86
N PRO A 34 45.43 -12.54 -13.43
CA PRO A 34 46.72 -13.16 -13.61
C PRO A 34 47.14 -13.17 -15.08
N ALA A 35 48.41 -12.83 -15.39
CA ALA A 35 48.89 -12.70 -16.77
C ALA A 35 48.72 -13.96 -17.64
N LYS A 36 48.45 -15.10 -17.05
CA LYS A 36 48.22 -16.39 -17.73
C LYS A 36 46.80 -16.93 -17.62
N SER A 37 45.84 -16.07 -17.16
CA SER A 37 44.44 -16.44 -16.97
C SER A 37 43.54 -15.30 -17.44
N ASP A 38 42.38 -15.65 -18.00
CA ASP A 38 41.34 -14.66 -18.30
C ASP A 38 40.38 -14.41 -17.13
N GLU A 39 40.50 -15.17 -16.04
CA GLU A 39 39.67 -15.04 -14.88
C GLU A 39 40.19 -13.93 -13.97
N GLU A 40 39.27 -13.02 -13.61
CA GLU A 40 39.56 -11.95 -12.65
C GLU A 40 39.56 -12.54 -11.22
N VAL A 41 40.50 -12.07 -10.39
CA VAL A 41 40.61 -12.46 -8.98
C VAL A 41 40.59 -11.24 -8.07
N GLU A 42 39.99 -11.38 -6.91
CA GLU A 42 40.02 -10.36 -5.86
C GLU A 42 41.37 -10.44 -5.12
N LEU A 43 41.99 -9.31 -4.88
CA LEU A 43 43.26 -9.14 -4.20
C LEU A 43 43.06 -8.34 -2.92
N SER A 44 43.89 -8.55 -1.94
CA SER A 44 44.04 -7.60 -0.82
C SER A 44 44.69 -6.29 -1.33
N GLU A 45 44.48 -5.19 -0.63
CA GLU A 45 45.10 -3.90 -0.94
C GLU A 45 46.64 -3.98 -1.06
N SER A 46 47.24 -4.79 -0.17
CA SER A 46 48.68 -5.01 -0.18
C SER A 46 49.17 -5.77 -1.43
N GLU A 47 48.46 -6.86 -1.77
CA GLU A 47 48.75 -7.66 -2.98
C GLU A 47 48.58 -6.80 -4.24
N TYR A 48 47.47 -6.07 -4.32
CA TYR A 48 47.18 -5.17 -5.44
C TYR A 48 48.32 -4.15 -5.62
N SER A 49 48.78 -3.53 -4.54
CA SER A 49 49.87 -2.55 -4.56
C SER A 49 51.23 -3.16 -4.98
N ILE A 50 51.47 -4.44 -4.61
CA ILE A 50 52.70 -5.16 -4.99
C ILE A 50 52.60 -5.60 -6.43
N TYR A 51 51.55 -6.28 -6.84
CA TYR A 51 51.42 -6.84 -8.17
C TYR A 51 51.29 -5.81 -9.26
N LYS A 52 50.76 -4.62 -8.95
CA LYS A 52 50.74 -3.46 -9.88
C LYS A 52 52.17 -3.02 -10.34
N LYS A 53 53.19 -3.42 -9.62
CA LYS A 53 54.60 -3.15 -9.94
C LYS A 53 55.30 -4.34 -10.61
N THR A 54 54.60 -5.42 -10.89
CA THR A 54 55.12 -6.64 -11.51
C THR A 54 54.37 -6.91 -12.83
N ASN A 55 54.81 -7.92 -13.57
CA ASN A 55 54.14 -8.35 -14.80
C ASN A 55 53.31 -9.64 -14.57
N GLU A 56 53.03 -9.95 -13.31
CA GLU A 56 52.32 -11.18 -12.95
C GLU A 56 50.80 -11.04 -13.12
N TYR A 57 50.28 -9.81 -13.07
CA TYR A 57 48.87 -9.48 -13.23
C TYR A 57 48.68 -8.33 -14.23
N THR A 58 47.47 -8.28 -14.84
CA THR A 58 47.02 -7.23 -15.77
C THR A 58 45.59 -6.79 -15.36
N ASP A 59 45.01 -5.84 -16.08
CA ASP A 59 43.61 -5.40 -15.92
C ASP A 59 43.26 -5.03 -14.47
N PHE A 60 44.11 -4.29 -13.82
CA PHE A 60 43.90 -3.83 -12.44
C PHE A 60 42.70 -2.88 -12.35
N ARG A 61 41.74 -3.24 -11.46
CA ARG A 61 40.50 -2.51 -11.27
C ARG A 61 40.19 -2.36 -9.79
N GLU A 62 39.66 -1.21 -9.44
CA GLU A 62 39.19 -0.88 -8.09
C GLU A 62 37.69 -0.65 -8.15
N GLU A 63 36.95 -1.26 -7.25
CA GLU A 63 35.52 -1.01 -7.03
C GLU A 63 35.30 -0.56 -5.60
N THR A 64 34.44 0.42 -5.42
CA THR A 64 33.95 0.83 -4.10
C THR A 64 32.53 0.36 -3.91
N THR A 65 32.24 -0.24 -2.77
CA THR A 65 30.87 -0.57 -2.39
C THR A 65 30.04 0.69 -2.18
N GLU A 66 28.74 0.59 -2.32
CA GLU A 66 27.83 1.71 -2.03
C GLU A 66 27.86 2.07 -0.54
N SER A 67 27.60 3.34 -0.24
CA SER A 67 27.49 3.82 1.12
C SER A 67 26.29 3.17 1.82
N ARG A 68 26.51 2.72 3.06
CA ARG A 68 25.44 2.20 3.93
C ARG A 68 24.76 3.28 4.76
N TYR A 69 25.19 4.52 4.65
CA TYR A 69 24.62 5.62 5.41
C TYR A 69 23.13 5.85 5.13
N PRO A 70 22.65 5.82 3.87
CA PRO A 70 21.21 5.90 3.58
C PRO A 70 20.41 4.80 4.25
N GLU A 71 20.90 3.56 4.25
CA GLU A 71 20.26 2.43 4.92
C GLU A 71 20.16 2.64 6.45
N ILE A 72 21.22 3.18 7.07
CA ILE A 72 21.23 3.49 8.51
C ILE A 72 20.14 4.51 8.86
N ILE A 73 20.04 5.61 8.09
CA ILE A 73 19.04 6.65 8.32
C ILE A 73 17.63 6.13 8.09
N LYS A 74 17.43 5.33 7.04
CA LYS A 74 16.15 4.65 6.75
C LYS A 74 15.71 3.76 7.91
N ASN A 75 16.61 2.92 8.44
CA ASN A 75 16.30 2.03 9.57
C ASN A 75 15.92 2.81 10.83
N ILE A 76 16.58 3.94 11.10
CA ILE A 76 16.22 4.83 12.22
C ILE A 76 14.78 5.33 12.03
N ALA A 77 14.42 5.79 10.83
CA ALA A 77 13.10 6.29 10.52
C ALA A 77 12.02 5.23 10.72
N LEU A 78 12.23 4.04 10.16
CA LEU A 78 11.30 2.91 10.26
C LEU A 78 11.09 2.46 11.71
N ILE A 79 12.16 2.42 12.52
CA ILE A 79 12.04 2.04 13.92
C ILE A 79 11.24 3.09 14.70
N TYR A 80 11.51 4.39 14.53
CA TYR A 80 10.73 5.43 15.20
C TYR A 80 9.24 5.38 14.80
N ALA A 81 8.93 5.15 13.53
CA ALA A 81 7.55 4.95 13.08
C ALA A 81 6.91 3.72 13.75
N GLN A 82 7.64 2.61 13.86
CA GLN A 82 7.13 1.37 14.45
C GLN A 82 6.87 1.47 15.95
N ILE A 83 7.68 2.22 16.71
CA ILE A 83 7.45 2.45 18.13
C ILE A 83 6.46 3.59 18.43
N GLY A 84 5.95 4.26 17.38
CA GLY A 84 4.95 5.34 17.49
C GLY A 84 5.53 6.70 17.93
N ASP A 85 6.84 6.92 17.85
CA ASP A 85 7.46 8.22 18.07
C ASP A 85 7.40 9.03 16.76
N ASN A 86 6.19 9.51 16.45
CA ASN A 86 5.87 10.15 15.16
C ASN A 86 6.71 11.40 14.88
N GLU A 87 7.06 12.17 15.91
CA GLU A 87 7.91 13.36 15.75
C GLU A 87 9.31 12.99 15.27
N LYS A 88 9.96 12.06 15.95
CA LYS A 88 11.30 11.59 15.56
C LYS A 88 11.25 10.81 14.25
N ALA A 89 10.20 10.02 14.02
CA ALA A 89 9.98 9.31 12.77
C ALA A 89 9.93 10.29 11.59
N MET A 90 9.12 11.35 11.68
CA MET A 90 9.00 12.37 10.64
C MET A 90 10.34 13.06 10.35
N GLY A 91 11.07 13.44 11.39
CA GLY A 91 12.40 14.03 11.24
C GLY A 91 13.40 13.07 10.56
N ALA A 92 13.39 11.80 10.94
CA ALA A 92 14.28 10.79 10.38
C ALA A 92 13.90 10.41 8.94
N VAL A 93 12.59 10.29 8.63
CA VAL A 93 12.10 10.03 7.25
C VAL A 93 12.52 11.13 6.31
N LYS A 94 12.31 12.41 6.69
CA LYS A 94 12.72 13.55 5.87
C LYS A 94 14.23 13.53 5.57
N LEU A 95 15.05 13.20 6.57
CA LEU A 95 16.49 13.07 6.39
C LEU A 95 16.83 11.87 5.46
N ALA A 96 16.19 10.73 5.65
CA ALA A 96 16.39 9.55 4.82
C ALA A 96 16.00 9.81 3.35
N ARG A 97 14.90 10.52 3.12
CA ARG A 97 14.44 10.90 1.79
C ARG A 97 15.35 11.94 1.09
N MET A 98 16.16 12.67 1.84
CA MET A 98 17.22 13.52 1.22
C MET A 98 18.34 12.68 0.62
N GLU A 99 18.63 11.51 1.19
CA GLU A 99 19.64 10.56 0.68
C GLU A 99 19.08 9.70 -0.46
N ASP A 100 17.86 9.19 -0.30
CA ASP A 100 17.14 8.41 -1.32
C ASP A 100 15.69 8.93 -1.49
N PRO A 101 15.46 9.91 -2.36
CA PRO A 101 14.13 10.50 -2.56
C PRO A 101 13.11 9.53 -3.15
N LYS A 102 13.57 8.46 -3.82
CA LYS A 102 12.70 7.52 -4.54
C LYS A 102 12.48 6.20 -3.80
N ASP A 103 13.01 6.04 -2.61
CA ASP A 103 12.73 4.83 -1.82
C ASP A 103 11.23 4.74 -1.47
N LEU A 104 10.56 3.76 -2.07
CA LEU A 104 9.12 3.57 -1.90
C LEU A 104 8.73 3.34 -0.44
N ASN A 105 9.55 2.63 0.35
CA ASN A 105 9.26 2.39 1.76
C ASN A 105 9.31 3.69 2.58
N LEU A 106 10.23 4.61 2.24
CA LEU A 106 10.30 5.90 2.90
C LEU A 106 9.12 6.79 2.52
N ILE A 107 8.71 6.79 1.25
CA ILE A 107 7.51 7.50 0.78
C ILE A 107 6.28 7.00 1.53
N LEU A 108 6.08 5.68 1.61
CA LEU A 108 4.95 5.07 2.31
C LEU A 108 5.00 5.31 3.82
N THR A 109 6.20 5.30 4.42
CA THR A 109 6.36 5.59 5.85
C THR A 109 5.98 7.04 6.13
N GLU A 110 6.44 8.00 5.32
CA GLU A 110 6.07 9.41 5.46
C GLU A 110 4.56 9.60 5.28
N ALA A 111 3.96 8.96 4.28
CA ALA A 111 2.52 9.01 4.04
C ALA A 111 1.73 8.50 5.25
N ASN A 112 2.11 7.35 5.82
CA ASN A 112 1.46 6.81 7.01
C ASN A 112 1.57 7.74 8.23
N LEU A 113 2.68 8.47 8.39
CA LEU A 113 2.82 9.47 9.44
C LEU A 113 1.86 10.65 9.22
N TYR A 114 1.64 11.09 7.98
CA TYR A 114 0.66 12.15 7.69
C TYR A 114 -0.79 11.71 7.95
N ILE A 115 -1.15 10.43 7.71
CA ILE A 115 -2.46 9.89 8.12
C ILE A 115 -2.63 9.97 9.64
N GLN A 116 -1.61 9.62 10.43
CA GLN A 116 -1.67 9.72 11.90
C GLN A 116 -1.76 11.17 12.40
N LEU A 117 -1.33 12.13 11.59
CA LEU A 117 -1.44 13.57 11.86
C LEU A 117 -2.72 14.18 11.27
N GLU A 118 -3.60 13.37 10.67
CA GLU A 118 -4.83 13.81 9.97
C GLU A 118 -4.56 14.75 8.78
N GLU A 119 -3.33 14.75 8.25
CA GLU A 119 -2.93 15.55 7.09
C GLU A 119 -3.18 14.77 5.77
N THR A 120 -4.46 14.57 5.43
CA THR A 120 -4.90 13.73 4.32
C THR A 120 -4.46 14.22 2.94
N GLU A 121 -4.29 15.55 2.75
CA GLU A 121 -3.78 16.13 1.50
C GLU A 121 -2.34 15.69 1.25
N ARG A 122 -1.47 15.78 2.26
CA ARG A 122 -0.07 15.34 2.17
C ARG A 122 0.06 13.85 1.92
N PHE A 123 -0.79 13.06 2.58
CA PHE A 123 -0.89 11.64 2.28
C PHE A 123 -1.20 11.41 0.79
N GLY A 124 -2.20 12.10 0.24
CA GLY A 124 -2.60 11.97 -1.16
C GLY A 124 -1.49 12.33 -2.15
N GLU A 125 -0.69 13.38 -1.86
CA GLU A 125 0.48 13.77 -2.66
C GLU A 125 1.53 12.64 -2.68
N LEU A 126 1.85 12.09 -1.51
CA LEU A 126 2.85 11.00 -1.38
C LEU A 126 2.37 9.69 -2.00
N MET A 127 1.08 9.37 -1.93
CA MET A 127 0.52 8.21 -2.63
C MET A 127 0.65 8.35 -4.16
N LYS A 128 0.43 9.55 -4.70
CA LYS A 128 0.66 9.81 -6.14
C LYS A 128 2.13 9.68 -6.51
N GLU A 129 3.04 10.13 -5.63
CA GLU A 129 4.48 9.91 -5.81
C GLU A 129 4.84 8.42 -5.78
N ALA A 130 4.26 7.66 -4.84
CA ALA A 130 4.45 6.21 -4.74
C ALA A 130 3.94 5.48 -6.00
N ILE A 131 2.76 5.84 -6.51
CA ILE A 131 2.19 5.31 -7.75
C ILE A 131 3.10 5.59 -8.95
N ALA A 132 3.76 6.76 -9.00
CA ALA A 132 4.70 7.05 -10.07
C ALA A 132 5.95 6.14 -10.04
N GLN A 133 6.30 5.57 -8.88
CA GLN A 133 7.39 4.59 -8.74
C GLN A 133 6.91 3.16 -9.04
N ASP A 134 5.71 2.81 -8.59
CA ASP A 134 5.12 1.48 -8.75
C ASP A 134 3.65 1.58 -9.22
N PRO A 135 3.41 1.83 -10.52
CA PRO A 135 2.07 2.08 -11.06
C PRO A 135 1.17 0.86 -11.10
N ASN A 136 1.70 -0.34 -10.86
CA ASN A 136 0.93 -1.58 -10.87
C ASN A 136 0.62 -2.10 -9.45
N ASN A 137 0.91 -1.33 -8.42
CA ASN A 137 0.68 -1.72 -7.04
C ASN A 137 -0.76 -1.40 -6.60
N ALA A 138 -1.62 -2.40 -6.64
CA ALA A 138 -3.04 -2.28 -6.28
C ALA A 138 -3.25 -1.65 -4.90
N THR A 139 -2.37 -1.93 -3.91
CA THR A 139 -2.49 -1.41 -2.55
C THR A 139 -2.39 0.12 -2.49
N LEU A 140 -1.61 0.75 -3.36
CA LEU A 140 -1.48 2.20 -3.40
C LEU A 140 -2.80 2.86 -3.81
N TYR A 141 -3.46 2.31 -4.82
CA TYR A 141 -4.78 2.77 -5.27
C TYR A 141 -5.84 2.49 -4.21
N PHE A 142 -5.83 1.31 -3.58
CA PHE A 142 -6.74 1.00 -2.48
C PHE A 142 -6.64 2.04 -1.37
N ASN A 143 -5.44 2.39 -0.92
CA ASN A 143 -5.22 3.38 0.13
C ASN A 143 -5.73 4.78 -0.26
N LEU A 144 -5.55 5.20 -1.52
CA LEU A 144 -6.15 6.43 -2.03
C LEU A 144 -7.68 6.36 -2.03
N GLY A 145 -8.25 5.22 -2.43
CA GLY A 145 -9.69 4.98 -2.38
C GLY A 145 -10.24 5.16 -0.97
N VAL A 146 -9.60 4.56 0.04
CA VAL A 146 -10.02 4.66 1.45
C VAL A 146 -10.00 6.13 1.92
N VAL A 147 -8.91 6.86 1.67
CA VAL A 147 -8.80 8.25 2.14
C VAL A 147 -9.77 9.16 1.40
N ASN A 148 -9.99 8.98 0.10
CA ASN A 148 -10.98 9.75 -0.63
C ASN A 148 -12.40 9.46 -0.15
N ALA A 149 -12.75 8.20 0.13
CA ALA A 149 -14.04 7.84 0.71
C ALA A 149 -14.28 8.51 2.08
N GLN A 150 -13.27 8.51 2.94
CA GLN A 150 -13.33 9.18 4.26
C GLN A 150 -13.50 10.70 4.14
N ASN A 151 -12.93 11.31 3.12
CA ASN A 151 -13.05 12.75 2.85
C ASN A 151 -14.35 13.12 2.09
N GLY A 152 -15.20 12.15 1.75
CA GLY A 152 -16.44 12.37 1.00
C GLY A 152 -16.24 12.55 -0.51
N ASN A 153 -15.04 12.31 -1.03
CA ASN A 153 -14.71 12.34 -2.47
C ASN A 153 -15.13 11.02 -3.12
N THR A 154 -16.44 10.82 -3.25
CA THR A 154 -17.03 9.52 -3.62
C THR A 154 -16.62 9.04 -5.01
N GLU A 155 -16.58 9.94 -6.00
CA GLU A 155 -16.23 9.58 -7.38
C GLU A 155 -14.76 9.16 -7.49
N GLU A 156 -13.84 9.91 -6.90
CA GLU A 156 -12.43 9.57 -6.88
C GLU A 156 -12.17 8.27 -6.11
N ALA A 157 -12.88 8.06 -5.00
CA ALA A 157 -12.78 6.82 -4.23
C ALA A 157 -13.21 5.61 -5.07
N ARG A 158 -14.30 5.76 -5.85
CA ARG A 158 -14.78 4.74 -6.79
C ARG A 158 -13.71 4.38 -7.82
N GLU A 159 -13.17 5.39 -8.51
CA GLU A 159 -12.14 5.19 -9.54
C GLU A 159 -10.93 4.44 -8.97
N TYR A 160 -10.50 4.77 -7.76
CA TYR A 160 -9.38 4.12 -7.11
C TYR A 160 -9.70 2.67 -6.69
N TYR A 161 -10.90 2.36 -6.19
CA TYR A 161 -11.28 0.99 -5.90
C TYR A 161 -11.41 0.13 -7.17
N GLU A 162 -12.00 0.69 -8.23
CA GLU A 162 -12.08 0.04 -9.54
C GLU A 162 -10.68 -0.25 -10.09
N LYS A 163 -9.74 0.71 -9.98
CA LYS A 163 -8.34 0.50 -10.38
C LYS A 163 -7.64 -0.56 -9.53
N THR A 164 -7.95 -0.63 -8.23
CA THR A 164 -7.43 -1.67 -7.33
C THR A 164 -7.81 -3.07 -7.83
N ILE A 165 -9.08 -3.30 -8.13
CA ILE A 165 -9.57 -4.62 -8.58
C ILE A 165 -9.19 -4.93 -10.04
N GLU A 166 -8.93 -3.91 -10.86
CA GLU A 166 -8.36 -4.08 -12.20
C GLU A 166 -6.92 -4.62 -12.11
N LEU A 167 -6.09 -4.04 -11.22
CA LEU A 167 -4.69 -4.40 -11.04
C LEU A 167 -4.52 -5.72 -10.31
N ASP A 168 -5.32 -5.96 -9.27
CA ASP A 168 -5.35 -7.22 -8.55
C ASP A 168 -6.80 -7.71 -8.39
N PRO A 169 -7.25 -8.59 -9.29
CA PRO A 169 -8.60 -9.17 -9.21
C PRO A 169 -8.88 -9.99 -7.94
N ASN A 170 -7.86 -10.34 -7.15
CA ASN A 170 -8.03 -11.05 -5.87
C ASN A 170 -8.03 -10.11 -4.66
N TYR A 171 -8.02 -8.80 -4.87
CA TYR A 171 -8.00 -7.80 -3.79
C TYR A 171 -9.40 -7.64 -3.18
N GLU A 172 -9.80 -8.56 -2.31
CA GLU A 172 -11.16 -8.64 -1.71
C GLU A 172 -11.64 -7.31 -1.12
N SER A 173 -10.78 -6.62 -0.37
CA SER A 173 -11.13 -5.34 0.23
C SER A 173 -11.50 -4.27 -0.80
N GLY A 174 -10.95 -4.33 -2.02
CA GLY A 174 -11.31 -3.43 -3.11
C GLY A 174 -12.77 -3.57 -3.50
N TYR A 175 -13.24 -4.81 -3.67
CA TYR A 175 -14.65 -5.11 -3.98
C TYR A 175 -15.58 -4.70 -2.84
N LEU A 176 -15.25 -5.08 -1.60
CA LEU A 176 -16.10 -4.80 -0.44
C LEU A 176 -16.22 -3.29 -0.17
N ASN A 177 -15.13 -2.54 -0.29
CA ASN A 177 -15.16 -1.09 -0.12
C ASN A 177 -15.88 -0.37 -1.26
N LEU A 178 -15.76 -0.87 -2.50
CA LEU A 178 -16.53 -0.35 -3.64
C LEU A 178 -18.04 -0.54 -3.40
N VAL A 179 -18.46 -1.73 -2.98
CA VAL A 179 -19.87 -2.00 -2.63
C VAL A 179 -20.34 -1.14 -1.47
N SER A 180 -19.53 -1.00 -0.41
CA SER A 180 -19.84 -0.11 0.72
C SER A 180 -20.03 1.34 0.27
N LEU A 181 -19.19 1.82 -0.65
CA LEU A 181 -19.28 3.16 -1.23
C LEU A 181 -20.58 3.34 -2.02
N ILE A 182 -20.95 2.38 -2.88
CA ILE A 182 -22.21 2.39 -3.65
C ILE A 182 -23.41 2.44 -2.71
N LEU A 183 -23.37 1.67 -1.61
CA LEU A 183 -24.46 1.59 -0.66
C LEU A 183 -24.49 2.73 0.39
N GLN A 184 -23.54 3.66 0.35
CA GLN A 184 -23.44 4.72 1.36
C GLN A 184 -24.71 5.55 1.54
N GLY A 185 -25.45 5.80 0.45
CA GLY A 185 -26.73 6.52 0.50
C GLY A 185 -27.97 5.68 0.83
N GLU A 186 -27.83 4.34 0.99
CA GLU A 186 -28.99 3.45 1.20
C GLU A 186 -29.71 3.74 2.51
N SER A 187 -28.98 4.01 3.58
CA SER A 187 -29.58 4.22 4.90
C SER A 187 -30.51 5.45 4.94
N GLU A 188 -30.14 6.53 4.25
CA GLU A 188 -30.98 7.72 4.12
C GLU A 188 -32.25 7.45 3.32
N ILE A 189 -32.14 6.68 2.24
CA ILE A 189 -33.27 6.24 1.42
C ILE A 189 -34.25 5.42 2.28
N VAL A 190 -33.74 4.46 3.06
CA VAL A 190 -34.56 3.60 3.93
C VAL A 190 -35.21 4.39 5.06
N GLU A 191 -34.50 5.33 5.66
CA GLU A 191 -35.03 6.21 6.71
C GLU A 191 -36.18 7.09 6.17
N GLU A 192 -35.97 7.69 4.99
CA GLU A 192 -37.04 8.47 4.34
C GLU A 192 -38.25 7.60 4.01
N MET A 193 -38.03 6.39 3.43
CA MET A 193 -39.12 5.44 3.14
C MET A 193 -39.94 5.09 4.40
N ASN A 194 -39.25 4.86 5.53
CA ASN A 194 -39.91 4.51 6.80
C ASN A 194 -40.66 5.69 7.44
N GLY A 195 -40.28 6.93 7.10
CA GLY A 195 -40.92 8.16 7.58
C GLY A 195 -42.20 8.57 6.81
N LEU A 196 -42.43 7.96 5.63
CA LEU A 196 -43.57 8.30 4.78
C LEU A 196 -44.89 7.80 5.37
N GLY A 197 -45.96 8.58 5.13
CA GLY A 197 -47.32 8.23 5.48
C GLY A 197 -48.02 7.36 4.40
N THR A 198 -49.35 7.47 4.33
CA THR A 198 -50.19 6.69 3.39
C THR A 198 -50.91 7.57 2.37
N SER A 199 -50.52 8.85 2.26
CA SER A 199 -51.12 9.74 1.28
C SER A 199 -50.71 9.33 -0.15
N ARG A 200 -51.43 9.82 -1.16
CA ARG A 200 -51.06 9.58 -2.55
C ARG A 200 -49.65 10.12 -2.89
N ALA A 201 -49.29 11.25 -2.32
CA ALA A 201 -47.96 11.83 -2.49
C ALA A 201 -46.89 10.94 -1.86
N ASP A 202 -47.15 10.44 -0.63
CA ASP A 202 -46.22 9.53 0.08
C ASP A 202 -46.01 8.23 -0.71
N ASN A 203 -47.07 7.66 -1.30
CA ASN A 203 -46.95 6.45 -2.10
C ASN A 203 -46.08 6.69 -3.35
N VAL A 204 -46.27 7.82 -4.05
CA VAL A 204 -45.40 8.17 -5.20
C VAL A 204 -43.93 8.32 -4.76
N ARG A 205 -43.71 9.00 -3.64
CA ARG A 205 -42.36 9.19 -3.11
C ARG A 205 -41.71 7.87 -2.68
N TYR A 206 -42.50 6.99 -2.09
CA TYR A 206 -42.03 5.63 -1.72
C TYR A 206 -41.60 4.83 -2.96
N ASP A 207 -42.34 4.88 -4.04
CA ASP A 207 -42.00 4.19 -5.29
C ASP A 207 -40.72 4.76 -5.93
N GLU A 208 -40.54 6.09 -5.89
CA GLU A 208 -39.29 6.74 -6.34
C GLU A 208 -38.06 6.28 -5.52
N LEU A 209 -38.19 6.26 -4.19
CA LEU A 209 -37.11 5.84 -3.29
C LEU A 209 -36.78 4.36 -3.46
N LYS A 210 -37.81 3.53 -3.64
CA LYS A 210 -37.66 2.12 -3.94
C LYS A 210 -36.85 1.89 -5.20
N LEU A 211 -37.16 2.63 -6.29
CA LEU A 211 -36.39 2.54 -7.54
C LEU A 211 -34.94 2.95 -7.35
N LYS A 212 -34.66 4.05 -6.63
CA LYS A 212 -33.29 4.47 -6.31
C LYS A 212 -32.52 3.40 -5.57
N ARG A 213 -33.15 2.80 -4.55
CA ARG A 213 -32.55 1.70 -3.79
C ARG A 213 -32.25 0.48 -4.66
N GLU A 214 -33.17 0.13 -5.55
CA GLU A 214 -32.98 -0.98 -6.48
C GLU A 214 -31.86 -0.70 -7.49
N GLU A 215 -31.64 0.57 -7.89
CA GLU A 215 -30.52 0.96 -8.76
C GLU A 215 -29.16 0.73 -8.06
N LEU A 216 -29.03 1.18 -6.80
CA LEU A 216 -27.80 0.90 -6.01
C LEU A 216 -27.54 -0.62 -5.92
N TYR A 217 -28.57 -1.39 -5.71
CA TYR A 217 -28.44 -2.85 -5.60
C TYR A 217 -28.03 -3.50 -6.92
N ARG A 218 -28.64 -3.07 -8.05
CA ARG A 218 -28.25 -3.57 -9.37
C ARG A 218 -26.79 -3.27 -9.70
N GLU A 219 -26.29 -2.14 -9.22
CA GLU A 219 -24.88 -1.75 -9.39
C GLU A 219 -23.95 -2.63 -8.55
N CYS A 220 -24.34 -3.00 -7.33
CA CYS A 220 -23.54 -3.87 -6.48
C CYS A 220 -23.46 -5.32 -6.98
N VAL A 221 -24.50 -5.83 -7.66
CA VAL A 221 -24.59 -7.23 -8.06
C VAL A 221 -23.37 -7.72 -8.83
N PRO A 222 -22.93 -7.09 -9.94
CA PRO A 222 -21.80 -7.60 -10.72
C PRO A 222 -20.48 -7.58 -9.93
N VAL A 223 -20.30 -6.59 -9.04
CA VAL A 223 -19.10 -6.47 -8.19
C VAL A 223 -19.03 -7.62 -7.20
N LEU A 224 -20.15 -7.89 -6.51
CA LEU A 224 -20.25 -8.97 -5.52
C LEU A 224 -20.22 -10.36 -6.17
N GLU A 225 -20.88 -10.56 -7.31
CA GLU A 225 -20.84 -11.83 -8.05
C GLU A 225 -19.41 -12.18 -8.41
N LYS A 226 -18.63 -11.19 -8.89
CA LYS A 226 -17.23 -11.40 -9.22
C LYS A 226 -16.41 -11.84 -8.01
N LEU A 227 -16.61 -11.24 -6.85
CA LEU A 227 -15.93 -11.61 -5.61
C LEU A 227 -16.33 -13.03 -5.15
N VAL A 228 -17.61 -13.40 -5.28
CA VAL A 228 -18.10 -14.76 -4.96
C VAL A 228 -17.49 -15.81 -5.90
N GLU A 229 -17.40 -15.51 -7.19
CA GLU A 229 -16.75 -16.39 -8.19
C GLU A 229 -15.28 -16.66 -7.85
N LEU A 230 -14.55 -15.61 -7.40
CA LEU A 230 -13.12 -15.70 -7.13
C LEU A 230 -12.81 -16.59 -5.91
N ASN A 231 -13.51 -16.43 -4.81
CA ASN A 231 -13.11 -17.05 -3.54
C ASN A 231 -14.25 -17.48 -2.61
N LYS A 232 -15.50 -17.38 -3.06
CA LYS A 232 -16.70 -17.66 -2.24
C LYS A 232 -16.74 -16.86 -0.94
N ASN A 233 -16.36 -15.57 -1.01
CA ASN A 233 -16.36 -14.68 0.15
C ASN A 233 -17.72 -14.67 0.84
N GLN A 234 -17.76 -15.04 2.12
CA GLN A 234 -19.02 -15.22 2.88
C GLN A 234 -19.77 -13.91 3.12
N GLU A 235 -19.07 -12.78 3.22
CA GLU A 235 -19.68 -11.46 3.33
C GLU A 235 -20.38 -11.07 2.04
N ALA A 236 -19.70 -11.26 0.89
CA ALA A 236 -20.28 -11.02 -0.43
C ALA A 236 -21.50 -11.92 -0.70
N ILE A 237 -21.44 -13.21 -0.34
CA ILE A 237 -22.57 -14.14 -0.47
C ILE A 237 -23.78 -13.66 0.33
N LYS A 238 -23.59 -13.27 1.60
CA LYS A 238 -24.68 -12.79 2.47
C LYS A 238 -25.28 -11.49 1.94
N THR A 239 -24.42 -10.56 1.48
CA THR A 239 -24.84 -9.28 0.91
C THR A 239 -25.64 -9.51 -0.38
N LEU A 240 -25.16 -10.34 -1.31
CA LEU A 240 -25.88 -10.72 -2.52
C LEU A 240 -27.20 -11.39 -2.23
N MET A 241 -27.25 -12.29 -1.25
CA MET A 241 -28.49 -12.93 -0.85
C MET A 241 -29.56 -11.90 -0.45
N ASN A 242 -29.19 -10.91 0.36
CA ASN A 242 -30.08 -9.83 0.78
C ASN A 242 -30.52 -8.95 -0.40
N ILE A 243 -29.56 -8.56 -1.27
CA ILE A 243 -29.82 -7.78 -2.47
C ILE A 243 -30.79 -8.51 -3.40
N TYR A 244 -30.55 -9.78 -3.72
CA TYR A 244 -31.44 -10.58 -4.57
C TYR A 244 -32.83 -10.74 -3.96
N GLY A 245 -32.92 -10.91 -2.63
CA GLY A 245 -34.22 -10.94 -1.93
C GLY A 245 -35.01 -9.64 -2.15
N THR A 246 -34.37 -8.50 -2.03
CA THR A 246 -35.01 -7.19 -2.22
C THR A 246 -35.37 -6.92 -3.70
N LEU A 247 -34.51 -7.34 -4.63
CA LEU A 247 -34.76 -7.21 -6.07
C LEU A 247 -35.79 -8.23 -6.61
N GLY A 248 -36.29 -9.17 -5.78
CA GLY A 248 -37.18 -10.23 -6.20
C GLY A 248 -36.52 -11.28 -7.11
N ASN A 249 -35.20 -11.34 -7.14
CA ASN A 249 -34.47 -12.38 -7.88
C ASN A 249 -34.39 -13.68 -7.07
N ASN A 250 -35.47 -14.49 -7.17
CA ASN A 250 -35.59 -15.72 -6.41
C ASN A 250 -34.53 -16.77 -6.75
N GLU A 251 -34.05 -16.82 -7.99
CA GLU A 251 -33.01 -17.75 -8.43
C GLU A 251 -31.64 -17.38 -7.82
N GLY A 252 -31.27 -16.11 -7.92
CA GLY A 252 -30.04 -15.59 -7.31
C GLY A 252 -30.07 -15.76 -5.78
N PHE A 253 -31.18 -15.44 -5.14
CA PHE A 253 -31.37 -15.65 -3.70
C PHE A 253 -31.14 -17.11 -3.28
N LYS A 254 -31.75 -18.06 -4.00
CA LYS A 254 -31.63 -19.49 -3.70
C LYS A 254 -30.19 -19.97 -3.88
N ARG A 255 -29.54 -19.55 -4.98
CA ARG A 255 -28.12 -19.85 -5.24
C ARG A 255 -27.21 -19.38 -4.11
N MET A 256 -27.39 -18.13 -3.66
CA MET A 256 -26.58 -17.59 -2.56
C MET A 256 -26.88 -18.31 -1.24
N LYS A 257 -28.15 -18.62 -0.96
CA LYS A 257 -28.54 -19.33 0.24
C LYS A 257 -27.91 -20.73 0.35
N GLU A 258 -27.74 -21.42 -0.78
CA GLU A 258 -27.09 -22.74 -0.82
C GLU A 258 -25.56 -22.64 -0.59
N MET A 259 -24.99 -21.44 -0.72
CA MET A 259 -23.55 -21.18 -0.50
C MET A 259 -23.24 -20.62 0.90
N VAL A 260 -24.26 -20.27 1.69
CA VAL A 260 -24.09 -19.86 3.09
C VAL A 260 -23.99 -21.12 3.94
N GLU A 261 -22.80 -21.45 4.40
CA GLU A 261 -22.53 -22.54 5.35
C GLU A 261 -22.09 -22.02 6.70
#